data_a946ed088ff8993bd61434402a1bbb3c
#
_entry.id   a946ed088ff8993bd61434402a1bbb3c
#
_cell.length_a   1.000
_cell.length_b   1.000
_cell.length_c   1.000
_cell.angle_alpha   90.00
_cell.angle_beta   90.00
_cell.angle_gamma   90.00
#
_symmetry.space_group_name_H-M   'P 1'
#
loop_
_entity.id
_entity.type
_entity.pdbx_description
1 polymer ?
#
loop_
_entity_poly.entity_id
_entity_poly.type
_entity_poly.pdbx_seq_one_letter_code
_entity_poly.pdbx_strand_id
1 'polypeptide(L)'
;MTAAADAKFEPLRTSSAGGPGNPWPQPLASDFARYFRDGNRTAYEDLVSERQSRLSRAVVMALANEHDGEACLLWVDEVADGVTLLCEQSTWCWGAHEDVHKRQRHVVPNIDRPYLDLGAGEVVAQLGWIDLVLGEKLDARIPGLRERMRAEVGRRVIAPFLDRDDWPWLGLDGDVHNWNPWIHSNLLVAAVTLVDDARLQSRVVALAIEGLDRFMASLPDDGAIDEGFSYWWNGAGRALEALAFLEQATAGALAVDGIPAVHAVLDFPHSMHLGGNWYLNVADGPALAHNDLPWDMVQTWARRLGHAEAAQHADAQWGKPLHGSLYLGRVLRALMTASHRETQMTSGAALVQQSYLPSVQILVARQNTGSVEGLLLAVKGGHNGENHNHHDVGSVVVAVDGVPLLVDAGQPTYTARTFGPDRYDEQCMQSLWHNAPAPWGQEQQTGVSFAAELVQSPVSEDPTMVLELAGAYNLPSGASWQRSASLDRTAGVVVVEDAWDLGEQQGPASSVNYLAAGTVVLDAAAGSATIHPNGIPGHGLAQESEQRGERGLRLVWNPNAAVVHQDSWQLSDPLLQRSWGDTLTRMRFEFPADSTRGEFSISMEVSDDHE
;
A
#
# COMPACT_ATOMS: atom_id res chain seq x y z
N MET A 1 -22.02 21.99 -6.47
CA MET A 1 -21.50 20.89 -5.62
C MET A 1 -22.28 20.87 -4.31
N THR A 2 -22.44 19.71 -3.66
CA THR A 2 -23.03 19.61 -2.32
C THR A 2 -22.04 20.13 -1.27
N ALA A 3 -22.49 20.52 -0.06
CA ALA A 3 -21.60 21.00 1.01
C ALA A 3 -20.52 19.96 1.40
N ALA A 4 -20.86 18.66 1.33
CA ALA A 4 -19.90 17.57 1.59
C ALA A 4 -18.83 17.47 0.49
N ALA A 5 -19.21 17.67 -0.78
CA ALA A 5 -18.28 17.74 -1.89
C ALA A 5 -17.35 18.94 -1.76
N ASP A 6 -17.90 20.10 -1.36
CA ASP A 6 -17.10 21.30 -1.13
C ASP A 6 -16.03 21.11 -0.06
N ALA A 7 -16.38 20.50 1.08
CA ALA A 7 -15.42 20.21 2.16
C ALA A 7 -14.32 19.22 1.72
N LYS A 8 -14.68 18.18 0.95
CA LYS A 8 -13.71 17.20 0.44
C LYS A 8 -12.67 17.82 -0.49
N PHE A 9 -13.06 18.79 -1.32
CA PHE A 9 -12.21 19.42 -2.33
C PHE A 9 -11.59 20.75 -1.87
N GLU A 10 -11.91 21.24 -0.68
CA GLU A 10 -11.36 22.48 -0.14
C GLU A 10 -9.82 22.49 -0.11
N PRO A 11 -9.10 21.41 0.28
CA PRO A 11 -7.64 21.39 0.22
C PRO A 11 -7.08 21.59 -1.19
N LEU A 12 -7.75 21.07 -2.24
CA LEU A 12 -7.35 21.31 -3.62
C LEU A 12 -7.54 22.77 -4.05
N ARG A 13 -8.60 23.43 -3.57
CA ARG A 13 -8.87 24.85 -3.86
C ARG A 13 -7.89 25.78 -3.15
N THR A 14 -7.59 25.51 -1.89
CA THR A 14 -6.77 26.38 -1.02
C THR A 14 -5.28 26.03 -1.04
N SER A 15 -4.88 24.97 -1.73
CA SER A 15 -3.49 24.54 -1.82
C SER A 15 -2.56 25.67 -2.26
N SER A 16 -1.49 25.89 -1.50
CA SER A 16 -0.39 26.79 -1.86
C SER A 16 0.61 26.19 -2.85
N ALA A 17 0.39 24.96 -3.32
CA ALA A 17 1.29 24.18 -4.19
C ALA A 17 1.43 24.75 -5.62
N GLY A 18 1.45 26.05 -5.76
CA GLY A 18 1.60 26.74 -7.03
C GLY A 18 0.27 26.94 -7.77
N GLY A 19 0.28 27.79 -8.79
CA GLY A 19 -0.88 28.14 -9.61
C GLY A 19 -0.45 29.18 -10.65
N PRO A 20 -1.39 29.76 -11.40
CA PRO A 20 -1.07 30.71 -12.44
C PRO A 20 -0.08 31.80 -11.96
N GLY A 21 1.02 31.96 -12.73
CA GLY A 21 2.08 32.90 -12.41
C GLY A 21 3.21 32.40 -11.51
N ASN A 22 3.10 31.21 -10.91
CA ASN A 22 4.21 30.60 -10.16
C ASN A 22 5.09 29.75 -11.07
N PRO A 23 6.42 29.65 -10.81
CA PRO A 23 7.30 28.74 -11.54
C PRO A 23 6.83 27.26 -11.39
N TRP A 24 6.93 26.51 -12.48
CA TRP A 24 6.69 25.07 -12.46
C TRP A 24 7.90 24.30 -11.91
N PRO A 25 7.70 23.16 -11.23
CA PRO A 25 8.79 22.26 -10.86
C PRO A 25 9.63 21.85 -12.08
N GLN A 26 10.94 21.85 -11.94
CA GLN A 26 11.88 21.56 -13.03
C GLN A 26 12.71 20.31 -12.67
N PRO A 27 12.27 19.08 -13.05
CA PRO A 27 13.09 17.89 -12.89
C PRO A 27 14.27 17.94 -13.85
N LEU A 28 15.49 18.10 -13.29
CA LEU A 28 16.72 18.31 -14.04
C LEU A 28 17.50 16.99 -14.23
N ALA A 29 18.41 16.99 -15.19
CA ALA A 29 19.29 15.85 -15.44
C ALA A 29 20.18 15.51 -14.23
N SER A 30 20.55 16.51 -13.42
CA SER A 30 21.32 16.31 -12.19
C SER A 30 20.51 15.57 -11.11
N ASP A 31 19.20 15.81 -11.03
CA ASP A 31 18.29 15.14 -10.09
C ASP A 31 18.04 13.70 -10.54
N PHE A 32 17.78 13.49 -11.84
CA PHE A 32 17.67 12.17 -12.45
C PHE A 32 18.93 11.31 -12.21
N ALA A 33 20.10 11.91 -12.35
CA ALA A 33 21.38 11.22 -12.17
C ALA A 33 21.64 10.76 -10.73
N ARG A 34 20.94 11.30 -9.73
CA ARG A 34 21.14 10.95 -8.33
C ARG A 34 20.81 9.49 -8.05
N TYR A 35 19.78 8.94 -8.68
CA TYR A 35 19.47 7.52 -8.52
C TYR A 35 20.67 6.62 -8.84
N PHE A 36 21.36 6.90 -9.94
CA PHE A 36 22.49 6.11 -10.41
C PHE A 36 23.81 6.42 -9.69
N ARG A 37 23.93 7.62 -9.09
CA ARG A 37 25.15 8.09 -8.45
C ARG A 37 25.20 7.81 -6.94
N ASP A 38 24.11 8.05 -6.24
CA ASP A 38 24.03 7.99 -4.78
C ASP A 38 22.80 7.25 -4.25
N GLY A 39 22.04 6.60 -5.15
CA GLY A 39 20.85 5.81 -4.80
C GLY A 39 19.61 6.64 -4.45
N ASN A 40 19.68 7.98 -4.50
CA ASN A 40 18.55 8.83 -4.17
C ASN A 40 17.50 8.82 -5.29
N ARG A 41 16.33 8.32 -4.96
CA ARG A 41 15.19 8.19 -5.87
C ARG A 41 14.30 9.44 -5.85
N THR A 42 14.06 10.00 -4.68
CA THR A 42 13.05 11.03 -4.46
C THR A 42 13.42 12.37 -5.10
N ALA A 43 14.69 12.71 -5.22
CA ALA A 43 15.14 14.00 -5.80
C ALA A 43 14.53 14.31 -7.17
N TYR A 44 14.33 13.30 -8.02
CA TYR A 44 13.71 13.47 -9.34
C TYR A 44 12.21 13.17 -9.31
N GLU A 45 11.81 12.06 -8.66
CA GLU A 45 10.43 11.58 -8.67
C GLU A 45 9.47 12.52 -7.94
N ASP A 46 9.92 13.20 -6.87
CA ASP A 46 9.11 14.19 -6.17
C ASP A 46 8.80 15.40 -7.07
N LEU A 47 9.79 15.90 -7.83
CA LEU A 47 9.58 17.00 -8.78
C LEU A 47 8.62 16.63 -9.91
N VAL A 48 8.71 15.38 -10.41
CA VAL A 48 7.77 14.86 -11.43
C VAL A 48 6.36 14.75 -10.85
N SER A 49 6.24 14.18 -9.65
CA SER A 49 4.96 14.02 -8.96
C SER A 49 4.32 15.36 -8.62
N GLU A 50 5.11 16.32 -8.16
CA GLU A 50 4.64 17.69 -7.89
C GLU A 50 4.12 18.38 -9.17
N ARG A 51 4.84 18.23 -10.30
CA ARG A 51 4.40 18.75 -11.62
C ARG A 51 3.06 18.16 -12.03
N GLN A 52 2.91 16.83 -11.95
CA GLN A 52 1.68 16.14 -12.31
C GLN A 52 0.51 16.47 -11.36
N SER A 53 0.77 16.57 -10.07
CA SER A 53 -0.23 16.96 -9.06
C SER A 53 -0.72 18.39 -9.28
N ARG A 54 0.20 19.32 -9.60
CA ARG A 54 -0.15 20.70 -9.96
C ARG A 54 -1.00 20.75 -11.24
N LEU A 55 -0.66 19.94 -12.25
CA LEU A 55 -1.43 19.85 -13.49
C LEU A 55 -2.84 19.29 -13.22
N SER A 56 -2.97 18.24 -12.43
CA SER A 56 -4.28 17.70 -12.02
C SER A 56 -5.11 18.76 -11.29
N ARG A 57 -4.49 19.51 -10.38
CA ARG A 57 -5.16 20.63 -9.70
C ARG A 57 -5.61 21.70 -10.69
N ALA A 58 -4.79 22.08 -11.65
CA ALA A 58 -5.13 23.09 -12.67
C ALA A 58 -6.37 22.67 -13.48
N VAL A 59 -6.47 21.39 -13.85
CA VAL A 59 -7.65 20.83 -14.52
C VAL A 59 -8.90 20.98 -13.64
N VAL A 60 -8.83 20.58 -12.37
CA VAL A 60 -9.95 20.71 -11.42
C VAL A 60 -10.38 22.17 -11.28
N MET A 61 -9.41 23.08 -11.17
CA MET A 61 -9.70 24.52 -11.03
C MET A 61 -10.29 25.13 -12.32
N ALA A 62 -9.86 24.68 -13.50
CA ALA A 62 -10.46 25.09 -14.77
C ALA A 62 -11.95 24.67 -14.85
N LEU A 63 -12.25 23.42 -14.43
CA LEU A 63 -13.62 22.90 -14.37
C LEU A 63 -14.47 23.62 -13.31
N ALA A 64 -13.92 23.87 -12.13
CA ALA A 64 -14.61 24.54 -11.03
C ALA A 64 -14.98 26.00 -11.37
N ASN A 65 -14.21 26.66 -12.22
CA ASN A 65 -14.42 28.04 -12.66
C ASN A 65 -15.08 28.13 -14.05
N GLU A 66 -15.72 27.08 -14.54
CA GLU A 66 -16.29 27.04 -15.90
C GLU A 66 -17.25 28.21 -16.23
N HIS A 67 -17.97 28.71 -15.22
CA HIS A 67 -18.91 29.83 -15.36
C HIS A 67 -18.25 31.22 -15.19
N ASP A 68 -16.98 31.29 -14.77
CA ASP A 68 -16.19 32.52 -14.70
C ASP A 68 -15.18 32.52 -15.85
N GLY A 69 -15.51 33.25 -16.94
CA GLY A 69 -14.73 33.18 -18.18
C GLY A 69 -13.27 33.58 -18.01
N GLU A 70 -12.94 34.59 -17.19
CA GLU A 70 -11.56 35.03 -16.98
C GLU A 70 -10.78 34.06 -16.08
N ALA A 71 -11.35 33.66 -14.96
CA ALA A 71 -10.72 32.71 -14.05
C ALA A 71 -10.54 31.34 -14.72
N CYS A 72 -11.53 30.87 -15.49
CA CYS A 72 -11.41 29.63 -16.26
C CYS A 72 -10.24 29.69 -17.24
N LEU A 73 -10.11 30.77 -18.00
CA LEU A 73 -9.04 30.93 -19.01
C LEU A 73 -7.65 30.94 -18.38
N LEU A 74 -7.46 31.55 -17.21
CA LEU A 74 -6.18 31.51 -16.48
C LEU A 74 -5.78 30.08 -16.12
N TRP A 75 -6.74 29.25 -15.68
CA TRP A 75 -6.47 27.85 -15.37
C TRP A 75 -6.31 26.97 -16.61
N VAL A 76 -6.96 27.31 -17.73
CA VAL A 76 -6.71 26.65 -19.02
C VAL A 76 -5.31 26.95 -19.53
N ASP A 77 -4.80 28.17 -19.38
CA ASP A 77 -3.41 28.52 -19.69
C ASP A 77 -2.45 27.71 -18.81
N GLU A 78 -2.74 27.58 -17.51
CA GLU A 78 -1.94 26.78 -16.59
C GLU A 78 -1.91 25.28 -16.98
N VAL A 79 -3.04 24.72 -17.45
CA VAL A 79 -3.11 23.36 -17.99
C VAL A 79 -2.28 23.24 -19.26
N ALA A 80 -2.37 24.22 -20.16
CA ALA A 80 -1.60 24.22 -21.41
C ALA A 80 -0.08 24.27 -21.15
N ASP A 81 0.37 25.06 -20.19
CA ASP A 81 1.76 25.13 -19.76
C ASP A 81 2.23 23.78 -19.20
N GLY A 82 1.46 23.17 -18.30
CA GLY A 82 1.78 21.85 -17.74
C GLY A 82 1.85 20.75 -18.79
N VAL A 83 0.90 20.71 -19.74
CA VAL A 83 0.92 19.78 -20.88
C VAL A 83 2.15 20.01 -21.77
N THR A 84 2.51 21.27 -22.05
CA THR A 84 3.69 21.61 -22.83
C THR A 84 4.96 21.10 -22.14
N LEU A 85 5.10 21.33 -20.85
CA LEU A 85 6.25 20.84 -20.05
C LEU A 85 6.35 19.30 -20.03
N LEU A 86 5.23 18.58 -20.02
CA LEU A 86 5.24 17.12 -20.16
C LEU A 86 5.70 16.70 -21.58
N CYS A 87 5.24 17.39 -22.62
CA CYS A 87 5.68 17.11 -23.99
C CYS A 87 7.17 17.38 -24.21
N GLU A 88 7.76 18.34 -23.50
CA GLU A 88 9.17 18.70 -23.57
C GLU A 88 10.08 17.87 -22.64
N GLN A 89 9.52 17.20 -21.65
CA GLN A 89 10.28 16.35 -20.73
C GLN A 89 10.98 15.21 -21.49
N SER A 90 12.26 14.95 -21.19
CA SER A 90 13.06 13.95 -21.93
C SER A 90 12.50 12.54 -21.81
N THR A 91 12.00 12.15 -20.64
CA THR A 91 11.37 10.85 -20.39
C THR A 91 10.17 11.02 -19.47
N TRP A 92 9.15 10.16 -19.64
CA TRP A 92 8.04 10.00 -18.68
C TRP A 92 8.30 8.85 -17.70
N CYS A 93 9.30 8.02 -18.00
CA CYS A 93 9.74 6.95 -17.11
C CYS A 93 10.40 7.54 -15.86
N TRP A 94 10.10 6.95 -14.71
CA TRP A 94 10.78 7.28 -13.46
C TRP A 94 12.22 6.81 -13.47
N GLY A 95 13.11 7.59 -12.86
CA GLY A 95 14.55 7.34 -12.94
C GLY A 95 14.98 5.96 -12.46
N ALA A 96 14.30 5.43 -11.44
CA ALA A 96 14.55 4.10 -10.87
C ALA A 96 14.20 2.93 -11.82
N HIS A 97 13.28 3.15 -12.78
CA HIS A 97 12.79 2.12 -13.69
C HIS A 97 13.49 2.14 -15.05
N GLU A 98 14.21 3.20 -15.37
CA GLU A 98 14.87 3.38 -16.66
C GLU A 98 15.97 2.34 -16.90
N ASP A 99 15.89 1.62 -18.03
CA ASP A 99 16.79 0.51 -18.35
C ASP A 99 18.09 0.93 -19.04
N VAL A 100 18.21 2.20 -19.46
CA VAL A 100 19.36 2.70 -20.23
C VAL A 100 20.68 2.52 -19.49
N HIS A 101 20.70 2.72 -18.18
CA HIS A 101 21.91 2.53 -17.38
C HIS A 101 22.33 1.05 -17.34
N LYS A 102 21.39 0.14 -17.19
CA LYS A 102 21.64 -1.32 -17.18
C LYS A 102 22.18 -1.77 -18.54
N ARG A 103 21.64 -1.24 -19.64
CA ARG A 103 21.98 -1.63 -21.02
C ARG A 103 23.26 -0.98 -21.54
N GLN A 104 23.47 0.33 -21.27
CA GLN A 104 24.49 1.15 -21.94
C GLN A 104 25.40 1.91 -20.98
N ARG A 105 25.16 1.83 -19.67
CA ARG A 105 25.84 2.62 -18.64
C ARG A 105 25.66 4.13 -18.83
N HIS A 106 24.63 4.55 -19.57
CA HIS A 106 24.24 5.94 -19.69
C HIS A 106 23.29 6.32 -18.55
N VAL A 107 23.30 7.57 -18.15
CA VAL A 107 22.41 8.14 -17.13
C VAL A 107 21.27 8.92 -17.79
N VAL A 108 21.52 9.50 -18.97
CA VAL A 108 20.51 10.25 -19.72
C VAL A 108 19.59 9.27 -20.46
N PRO A 109 18.26 9.41 -20.34
CA PRO A 109 17.28 8.55 -21.02
C PRO A 109 17.46 8.52 -22.55
N ASN A 110 17.18 7.38 -23.16
CA ASN A 110 17.22 7.25 -24.61
C ASN A 110 15.86 7.65 -25.21
N ILE A 111 15.82 8.81 -25.87
CA ILE A 111 14.58 9.34 -26.48
C ILE A 111 14.08 8.53 -27.68
N ASP A 112 14.97 7.76 -28.33
CA ASP A 112 14.61 6.90 -29.48
C ASP A 112 14.09 5.52 -29.03
N ARG A 113 14.28 5.19 -27.75
CA ARG A 113 13.78 3.96 -27.14
C ARG A 113 13.18 4.26 -25.77
N PRO A 114 12.02 4.92 -25.73
CA PRO A 114 11.37 5.25 -24.48
C PRO A 114 11.00 3.97 -23.69
N TYR A 115 11.12 4.04 -22.38
CA TYR A 115 10.73 2.95 -21.49
C TYR A 115 9.32 3.20 -20.97
N LEU A 116 8.47 2.17 -21.08
CA LEU A 116 7.08 2.22 -20.61
C LEU A 116 7.01 1.58 -19.22
N ASP A 117 6.94 2.43 -18.22
CA ASP A 117 6.79 2.09 -16.80
C ASP A 117 5.53 2.71 -16.21
N LEU A 118 5.43 2.71 -14.89
CA LEU A 118 4.33 3.32 -14.13
C LEU A 118 4.23 4.83 -14.40
N GLY A 119 5.37 5.54 -14.42
CA GLY A 119 5.41 6.99 -14.68
C GLY A 119 4.90 7.36 -16.05
N ALA A 120 5.34 6.63 -17.07
CA ALA A 120 4.87 6.85 -18.45
C ALA A 120 3.37 6.51 -18.60
N GLY A 121 2.91 5.46 -17.90
CA GLY A 121 1.48 5.12 -17.80
C GLY A 121 0.66 6.24 -17.17
N GLU A 122 1.10 6.81 -16.05
CA GLU A 122 0.38 7.91 -15.38
C GLU A 122 0.32 9.18 -16.24
N VAL A 123 1.40 9.55 -16.91
CA VAL A 123 1.39 10.71 -17.81
C VAL A 123 0.40 10.52 -18.95
N VAL A 124 0.39 9.35 -19.59
CA VAL A 124 -0.50 9.14 -20.75
C VAL A 124 -1.99 9.12 -20.34
N ALA A 125 -2.32 8.59 -19.17
CA ALA A 125 -3.69 8.65 -18.64
C ALA A 125 -4.08 10.08 -18.26
N GLN A 126 -3.18 10.83 -17.61
CA GLN A 126 -3.42 12.22 -17.26
C GLN A 126 -3.73 13.06 -18.50
N LEU A 127 -2.92 12.91 -19.57
CA LEU A 127 -3.17 13.57 -20.84
C LEU A 127 -4.49 13.16 -21.49
N GLY A 128 -4.86 11.88 -21.40
CA GLY A 128 -6.15 11.37 -21.88
C GLY A 128 -7.34 11.99 -21.16
N TRP A 129 -7.29 12.09 -19.84
CA TRP A 129 -8.34 12.76 -19.07
C TRP A 129 -8.42 14.27 -19.35
N ILE A 130 -7.28 14.95 -19.54
CA ILE A 130 -7.23 16.36 -19.94
C ILE A 130 -7.91 16.56 -21.30
N ASP A 131 -7.58 15.73 -22.29
CA ASP A 131 -8.18 15.78 -23.62
C ASP A 131 -9.70 15.61 -23.56
N LEU A 132 -10.17 14.68 -22.75
CA LEU A 132 -11.60 14.38 -22.58
C LEU A 132 -12.38 15.55 -21.96
N VAL A 133 -11.83 16.20 -20.92
CA VAL A 133 -12.60 17.19 -20.15
C VAL A 133 -12.34 18.64 -20.55
N LEU A 134 -11.19 18.96 -21.18
CA LEU A 134 -10.81 20.31 -21.57
C LEU A 134 -10.39 20.46 -23.04
N GLY A 135 -10.48 19.39 -23.85
CA GLY A 135 -9.96 19.36 -25.22
C GLY A 135 -10.43 20.51 -26.08
N GLU A 136 -11.74 20.80 -26.10
CA GLU A 136 -12.30 21.93 -26.88
C GLU A 136 -11.81 23.30 -26.38
N LYS A 137 -11.63 23.48 -25.07
CA LYS A 137 -11.09 24.72 -24.50
C LYS A 137 -9.62 24.90 -24.84
N LEU A 138 -8.85 23.79 -24.87
CA LEU A 138 -7.45 23.82 -25.30
C LEU A 138 -7.30 24.14 -26.79
N ASP A 139 -8.13 23.55 -27.66
CA ASP A 139 -8.14 23.87 -29.09
C ASP A 139 -8.45 25.35 -29.36
N ALA A 140 -9.42 25.90 -28.61
CA ALA A 140 -9.80 27.31 -28.74
C ALA A 140 -8.69 28.26 -28.21
N ARG A 141 -7.95 27.84 -27.17
CA ARG A 141 -6.98 28.69 -26.49
C ARG A 141 -5.56 28.57 -27.05
N ILE A 142 -5.10 27.33 -27.31
CA ILE A 142 -3.73 26.99 -27.79
C ILE A 142 -3.86 25.99 -28.95
N PRO A 143 -4.27 26.43 -30.16
CA PRO A 143 -4.41 25.55 -31.32
C PRO A 143 -3.12 24.76 -31.61
N GLY A 144 -3.23 23.46 -31.86
CA GLY A 144 -2.12 22.56 -32.13
C GLY A 144 -1.53 21.87 -30.89
N LEU A 145 -1.89 22.26 -29.66
CA LEU A 145 -1.39 21.62 -28.44
C LEU A 145 -1.86 20.15 -28.34
N ARG A 146 -3.12 19.87 -28.65
CA ARG A 146 -3.68 18.52 -28.65
C ARG A 146 -3.03 17.61 -29.70
N GLU A 147 -2.71 18.15 -30.88
CA GLU A 147 -1.95 17.40 -31.91
C GLU A 147 -0.55 17.03 -31.40
N ARG A 148 0.14 17.99 -30.76
CA ARG A 148 1.44 17.73 -30.13
C ARG A 148 1.34 16.67 -29.04
N MET A 149 0.35 16.74 -28.17
CA MET A 149 0.09 15.79 -27.10
C MET A 149 -0.09 14.37 -27.67
N ARG A 150 -0.96 14.19 -28.68
CA ARG A 150 -1.20 12.91 -29.35
C ARG A 150 0.06 12.35 -30.03
N ALA A 151 0.87 13.20 -30.65
CA ALA A 151 2.12 12.79 -31.27
C ALA A 151 3.12 12.25 -30.24
N GLU A 152 3.25 12.92 -29.08
CA GLU A 152 4.14 12.45 -28.01
C GLU A 152 3.65 11.14 -27.38
N VAL A 153 2.35 11.00 -27.14
CA VAL A 153 1.73 9.76 -26.64
C VAL A 153 1.95 8.61 -27.62
N GLY A 154 1.72 8.84 -28.91
CA GLY A 154 1.96 7.86 -29.97
C GLY A 154 3.41 7.36 -29.96
N ARG A 155 4.36 8.30 -29.93
CA ARG A 155 5.79 8.01 -29.99
C ARG A 155 6.35 7.35 -28.71
N ARG A 156 5.92 7.82 -27.54
CA ARG A 156 6.53 7.42 -26.27
C ARG A 156 5.86 6.21 -25.62
N VAL A 157 4.59 5.95 -25.92
CA VAL A 157 3.81 4.92 -25.21
C VAL A 157 3.16 3.95 -26.19
N ILE A 158 2.33 4.42 -27.14
CA ILE A 158 1.52 3.51 -27.97
C ILE A 158 2.41 2.67 -28.92
N ALA A 159 3.34 3.30 -29.63
CA ALA A 159 4.24 2.55 -30.53
C ALA A 159 5.14 1.58 -29.74
N PRO A 160 5.84 1.98 -28.67
CA PRO A 160 6.63 1.03 -27.86
C PRO A 160 5.81 -0.13 -27.28
N PHE A 161 4.57 0.11 -26.85
CA PHE A 161 3.69 -0.94 -26.33
C PHE A 161 3.34 -1.98 -27.41
N LEU A 162 3.10 -1.53 -28.63
CA LEU A 162 2.71 -2.40 -29.74
C LEU A 162 3.90 -3.13 -30.40
N ASP A 163 5.10 -2.55 -30.31
CA ASP A 163 6.30 -3.05 -30.99
C ASP A 163 7.17 -3.95 -30.09
N ARG A 164 6.86 -4.04 -28.79
CA ARG A 164 7.67 -4.77 -27.81
C ARG A 164 6.81 -5.67 -26.95
N ASP A 165 7.31 -6.87 -26.69
CA ASP A 165 6.75 -7.90 -25.79
C ASP A 165 7.71 -8.25 -24.65
N ASP A 166 8.85 -7.54 -24.53
CA ASP A 166 9.89 -7.74 -23.53
C ASP A 166 9.68 -6.90 -22.25
N TRP A 167 8.47 -6.40 -22.02
CA TRP A 167 8.12 -5.69 -20.79
C TRP A 167 7.90 -6.68 -19.64
N PRO A 168 8.67 -6.60 -18.52
CA PRO A 168 8.52 -7.53 -17.41
C PRO A 168 7.09 -7.55 -16.83
N TRP A 169 6.45 -6.39 -16.78
CA TRP A 169 5.11 -6.23 -16.22
C TRP A 169 3.98 -6.84 -17.05
N LEU A 170 4.24 -7.35 -18.25
CA LEU A 170 3.22 -8.11 -19.01
C LEU A 170 2.83 -9.43 -18.34
N GLY A 171 3.73 -9.98 -17.50
CA GLY A 171 3.48 -11.26 -16.82
C GLY A 171 3.47 -12.46 -17.76
N LEU A 172 4.20 -12.42 -18.89
CA LEU A 172 4.26 -13.52 -19.88
C LEU A 172 5.08 -14.71 -19.38
N ASP A 173 5.90 -14.52 -18.38
CA ASP A 173 6.68 -15.55 -17.67
C ASP A 173 5.96 -16.16 -16.46
N GLY A 174 4.75 -15.67 -16.16
CA GLY A 174 3.91 -16.11 -15.05
C GLY A 174 4.08 -15.26 -13.78
N ASP A 175 5.02 -14.31 -13.74
CA ASP A 175 5.17 -13.34 -12.67
C ASP A 175 4.28 -12.12 -12.97
N VAL A 176 3.08 -12.11 -12.39
CA VAL A 176 2.05 -11.08 -12.62
C VAL A 176 1.86 -10.27 -11.34
N HIS A 177 2.35 -9.06 -11.33
CA HIS A 177 2.29 -8.15 -10.19
C HIS A 177 1.53 -6.84 -10.51
N ASN A 178 1.42 -5.93 -9.56
CA ASN A 178 0.64 -4.69 -9.62
C ASN A 178 0.93 -3.78 -10.84
N TRP A 179 2.12 -3.80 -11.42
CA TRP A 179 2.42 -3.01 -12.62
C TRP A 179 1.55 -3.38 -13.81
N ASN A 180 1.17 -4.66 -13.90
CA ASN A 180 0.32 -5.15 -15.00
C ASN A 180 -1.00 -4.36 -15.08
N PRO A 181 -1.90 -4.41 -14.08
CA PRO A 181 -3.16 -3.68 -14.15
C PRO A 181 -2.97 -2.16 -14.08
N TRP A 182 -1.92 -1.69 -13.41
CA TRP A 182 -1.64 -0.27 -13.32
C TRP A 182 -1.33 0.34 -14.70
N ILE A 183 -0.43 -0.27 -15.46
CA ILE A 183 -0.07 0.24 -16.80
C ILE A 183 -1.21 0.00 -17.79
N HIS A 184 -1.84 -1.18 -17.80
CA HIS A 184 -2.93 -1.49 -18.72
C HIS A 184 -4.15 -0.58 -18.51
N SER A 185 -4.52 -0.25 -17.27
CA SER A 185 -5.61 0.70 -17.00
C SER A 185 -5.34 2.08 -17.61
N ASN A 186 -4.11 2.55 -17.52
CA ASN A 186 -3.67 3.82 -18.08
C ASN A 186 -3.62 3.79 -19.62
N LEU A 187 -3.18 2.67 -20.21
CA LEU A 187 -3.20 2.45 -21.65
C LEU A 187 -4.61 2.44 -22.24
N LEU A 188 -5.59 1.88 -21.52
CA LEU A 188 -7.00 1.92 -21.94
C LEU A 188 -7.53 3.34 -22.03
N VAL A 189 -7.25 4.18 -21.02
CA VAL A 189 -7.63 5.59 -21.06
C VAL A 189 -7.01 6.27 -22.27
N ALA A 190 -5.70 6.09 -22.48
CA ALA A 190 -4.99 6.68 -23.62
C ALA A 190 -5.54 6.20 -24.97
N ALA A 191 -5.81 4.90 -25.11
CA ALA A 191 -6.32 4.34 -26.35
C ALA A 191 -7.68 4.93 -26.72
N VAL A 192 -8.59 5.02 -25.75
CA VAL A 192 -9.95 5.50 -26.00
C VAL A 192 -10.02 7.00 -26.25
N THR A 193 -9.14 7.79 -25.60
CA THR A 193 -9.23 9.26 -25.65
C THR A 193 -8.26 9.91 -26.65
N LEU A 194 -7.09 9.30 -26.89
CA LEU A 194 -5.99 9.94 -27.65
C LEU A 194 -5.62 9.26 -28.96
N VAL A 195 -6.17 8.06 -29.26
CA VAL A 195 -5.89 7.34 -30.50
C VAL A 195 -7.06 7.45 -31.46
N ASP A 196 -6.89 8.23 -32.53
CA ASP A 196 -7.96 8.50 -33.52
C ASP A 196 -8.13 7.36 -34.55
N ASP A 197 -7.06 6.58 -34.85
CA ASP A 197 -7.14 5.43 -35.75
C ASP A 197 -7.84 4.26 -35.07
N ALA A 198 -9.03 3.89 -35.52
CA ALA A 198 -9.87 2.87 -34.92
C ALA A 198 -9.22 1.46 -34.90
N ARG A 199 -8.35 1.14 -35.86
CA ARG A 199 -7.64 -0.16 -35.89
C ARG A 199 -6.54 -0.19 -34.84
N LEU A 200 -5.78 0.91 -34.75
CA LEU A 200 -4.75 1.07 -33.75
C LEU A 200 -5.36 1.06 -32.35
N GLN A 201 -6.42 1.83 -32.14
CA GLN A 201 -7.19 1.86 -30.88
C GLN A 201 -7.65 0.45 -30.47
N SER A 202 -8.31 -0.27 -31.38
CA SER A 202 -8.82 -1.63 -31.10
C SER A 202 -7.68 -2.59 -30.74
N ARG A 203 -6.52 -2.48 -31.39
CA ARG A 203 -5.36 -3.31 -31.09
C ARG A 203 -4.80 -3.05 -29.69
N VAL A 204 -4.66 -1.76 -29.32
CA VAL A 204 -4.20 -1.38 -27.97
C VAL A 204 -5.17 -1.87 -26.90
N VAL A 205 -6.48 -1.67 -27.11
CA VAL A 205 -7.53 -2.10 -26.18
C VAL A 205 -7.52 -3.63 -26.02
N ALA A 206 -7.41 -4.39 -27.11
CA ALA A 206 -7.36 -5.86 -27.05
C ALA A 206 -6.17 -6.36 -26.22
N LEU A 207 -4.96 -5.82 -26.47
CA LEU A 207 -3.76 -6.21 -25.71
C LEU A 207 -3.85 -5.79 -24.22
N ALA A 208 -4.47 -4.66 -23.95
CA ALA A 208 -4.68 -4.22 -22.56
C ALA A 208 -5.68 -5.14 -21.83
N ILE A 209 -6.74 -5.59 -22.49
CA ILE A 209 -7.68 -6.58 -21.94
C ILE A 209 -6.96 -7.91 -21.67
N GLU A 210 -6.16 -8.41 -22.62
CA GLU A 210 -5.37 -9.63 -22.41
C GLU A 210 -4.41 -9.52 -21.21
N GLY A 211 -3.83 -8.33 -20.98
CA GLY A 211 -3.00 -8.07 -19.82
C GLY A 211 -3.80 -8.11 -18.52
N LEU A 212 -4.96 -7.45 -18.49
CA LEU A 212 -5.87 -7.47 -17.35
C LEU A 212 -6.39 -8.87 -17.05
N ASP A 213 -6.71 -9.67 -18.08
CA ASP A 213 -7.14 -11.07 -17.92
C ASP A 213 -6.05 -11.90 -17.22
N ARG A 214 -4.77 -11.69 -17.58
CA ARG A 214 -3.65 -12.36 -16.88
C ARG A 214 -3.60 -12.00 -15.41
N PHE A 215 -3.74 -10.72 -15.08
CA PHE A 215 -3.77 -10.27 -13.67
C PHE A 215 -4.98 -10.85 -12.92
N MET A 216 -6.18 -10.75 -13.49
CA MET A 216 -7.39 -11.29 -12.86
C MET A 216 -7.32 -12.80 -12.65
N ALA A 217 -6.66 -13.53 -13.57
CA ALA A 217 -6.45 -14.97 -13.47
C ALA A 217 -5.36 -15.37 -12.45
N SER A 218 -4.46 -14.47 -12.08
CA SER A 218 -3.43 -14.74 -11.07
C SER A 218 -3.91 -14.53 -9.63
N LEU A 219 -5.08 -13.88 -9.45
CA LEU A 219 -5.63 -13.61 -8.14
C LEU A 219 -6.14 -14.89 -7.46
N PRO A 220 -5.88 -15.08 -6.16
CA PRO A 220 -6.41 -16.21 -5.41
C PRO A 220 -7.92 -16.06 -5.17
N ASP A 221 -8.56 -17.20 -4.85
CA ASP A 221 -10.02 -17.27 -4.63
C ASP A 221 -10.50 -16.41 -3.45
N ASP A 222 -9.65 -16.14 -2.46
CA ASP A 222 -9.94 -15.29 -1.31
C ASP A 222 -9.70 -13.80 -1.58
N GLY A 223 -9.19 -13.45 -2.76
CA GLY A 223 -8.96 -12.07 -3.19
C GLY A 223 -7.80 -11.37 -2.48
N ALA A 224 -6.96 -12.10 -1.77
CA ALA A 224 -5.80 -11.53 -1.10
C ALA A 224 -4.77 -11.02 -2.11
N ILE A 225 -4.03 -9.98 -1.69
CA ILE A 225 -2.90 -9.43 -2.42
C ILE A 225 -1.66 -9.60 -1.52
N ASP A 226 -0.67 -10.35 -1.99
CA ASP A 226 0.58 -10.62 -1.27
C ASP A 226 1.39 -9.35 -1.01
N GLU A 227 1.29 -8.36 -1.90
CA GLU A 227 1.88 -7.02 -1.75
C GLU A 227 1.20 -6.16 -0.65
N GLY A 228 0.14 -6.64 -0.01
CA GLY A 228 -0.56 -5.99 1.10
C GLY A 228 -1.52 -4.86 0.71
N PHE A 229 -2.08 -4.21 1.75
CA PHE A 229 -3.11 -3.16 1.62
C PHE A 229 -2.67 -1.97 0.75
N SER A 230 -1.42 -1.55 0.88
CA SER A 230 -0.92 -0.37 0.16
C SER A 230 -0.90 -0.58 -1.35
N TYR A 231 -0.52 -1.76 -1.79
CA TYR A 231 -0.43 -2.09 -3.22
C TYR A 231 -1.73 -2.59 -3.83
N TRP A 232 -2.71 -3.00 -3.00
CA TRP A 232 -4.05 -3.33 -3.50
C TRP A 232 -4.65 -2.22 -4.38
N TRP A 233 -4.43 -0.95 -4.02
CA TRP A 233 -4.95 0.22 -4.74
C TRP A 233 -4.36 0.38 -6.13
N ASN A 234 -3.15 -0.12 -6.34
CA ASN A 234 -2.43 -0.02 -7.60
C ASN A 234 -2.37 -1.36 -8.37
N GLY A 235 -2.81 -2.44 -7.76
CA GLY A 235 -3.07 -3.74 -8.36
C GLY A 235 -4.56 -3.92 -8.65
N ALA A 236 -5.29 -4.59 -7.74
CA ALA A 236 -6.71 -4.87 -7.87
C ALA A 236 -7.57 -3.60 -8.08
N GLY A 237 -7.27 -2.51 -7.36
CA GLY A 237 -7.96 -1.23 -7.54
C GLY A 237 -7.84 -0.69 -8.97
N ARG A 238 -6.68 -0.78 -9.60
CA ARG A 238 -6.49 -0.39 -11.01
C ARG A 238 -7.22 -1.31 -11.98
N ALA A 239 -7.27 -2.61 -11.70
CA ALA A 239 -8.08 -3.54 -12.49
C ALA A 239 -9.57 -3.17 -12.43
N LEU A 240 -10.10 -2.90 -11.24
CA LEU A 240 -11.49 -2.43 -11.07
C LEU A 240 -11.76 -1.10 -11.80
N GLU A 241 -10.82 -0.16 -11.77
CA GLU A 241 -10.90 1.10 -12.52
C GLU A 241 -10.95 0.86 -14.03
N ALA A 242 -10.10 -0.03 -14.54
CA ALA A 242 -10.04 -0.41 -15.94
C ALA A 242 -11.34 -1.07 -16.40
N LEU A 243 -11.89 -2.01 -15.62
CA LEU A 243 -13.14 -2.69 -15.91
C LEU A 243 -14.32 -1.71 -15.96
N ALA A 244 -14.42 -0.79 -15.00
CA ALA A 244 -15.44 0.25 -15.00
C ALA A 244 -15.33 1.17 -16.23
N PHE A 245 -14.11 1.53 -16.62
CA PHE A 245 -13.85 2.36 -17.80
C PHE A 245 -14.22 1.64 -19.09
N LEU A 246 -13.85 0.36 -19.26
CA LEU A 246 -14.20 -0.46 -20.40
C LEU A 246 -15.72 -0.64 -20.54
N GLU A 247 -16.41 -0.91 -19.43
CA GLU A 247 -17.86 -1.02 -19.43
C GLU A 247 -18.54 0.28 -19.90
N GLN A 248 -18.08 1.42 -19.40
CA GLN A 248 -18.58 2.72 -19.82
C GLN A 248 -18.25 3.02 -21.30
N ALA A 249 -17.01 2.75 -21.74
CA ALA A 249 -16.57 3.00 -23.12
C ALA A 249 -17.30 2.13 -24.14
N THR A 250 -17.77 0.95 -23.73
CA THR A 250 -18.54 0.02 -24.55
C THR A 250 -20.05 0.13 -24.36
N ALA A 251 -20.52 1.15 -23.64
CA ALA A 251 -21.94 1.33 -23.30
C ALA A 251 -22.59 0.07 -22.68
N GLY A 252 -21.85 -0.65 -21.85
CA GLY A 252 -22.31 -1.85 -21.15
C GLY A 252 -22.24 -3.14 -21.98
N ALA A 253 -21.62 -3.12 -23.16
CA ALA A 253 -21.46 -4.34 -23.96
C ALA A 253 -20.51 -5.36 -23.32
N LEU A 254 -19.54 -4.91 -22.51
CA LEU A 254 -18.70 -5.75 -21.67
C LEU A 254 -19.29 -5.77 -20.26
N ALA A 255 -19.93 -6.88 -19.89
CA ALA A 255 -20.47 -7.08 -18.55
C ALA A 255 -19.41 -7.78 -17.68
N VAL A 256 -19.09 -7.20 -16.54
CA VAL A 256 -18.00 -7.64 -15.66
C VAL A 256 -18.46 -8.18 -14.31
N ASP A 257 -19.74 -8.07 -13.98
CA ASP A 257 -20.32 -8.46 -12.68
C ASP A 257 -20.18 -9.95 -12.36
N GLY A 258 -20.05 -10.78 -13.38
CA GLY A 258 -19.91 -12.24 -13.24
C GLY A 258 -18.47 -12.73 -13.09
N ILE A 259 -17.47 -11.85 -12.97
CA ILE A 259 -16.06 -12.24 -12.82
C ILE A 259 -15.79 -12.54 -11.34
N PRO A 260 -15.49 -13.80 -10.94
CA PRO A 260 -15.31 -14.16 -9.53
C PRO A 260 -14.23 -13.34 -8.81
N ALA A 261 -13.11 -13.08 -9.47
CA ALA A 261 -12.02 -12.30 -8.91
C ALA A 261 -12.41 -10.84 -8.59
N VAL A 262 -13.38 -10.26 -9.33
CA VAL A 262 -13.93 -8.92 -9.02
C VAL A 262 -14.63 -8.92 -7.67
N HIS A 263 -15.37 -9.98 -7.35
CA HIS A 263 -16.01 -10.14 -6.04
C HIS A 263 -14.96 -10.36 -4.94
N ALA A 264 -14.02 -11.27 -5.18
CA ALA A 264 -13.05 -11.68 -4.17
C ALA A 264 -12.18 -10.50 -3.65
N VAL A 265 -11.71 -9.63 -4.55
CA VAL A 265 -10.82 -8.53 -4.15
C VAL A 265 -11.49 -7.40 -3.38
N LEU A 266 -12.83 -7.30 -3.40
CA LEU A 266 -13.55 -6.18 -2.78
C LEU A 266 -13.49 -6.19 -1.24
N ASP A 267 -13.36 -7.37 -0.64
CA ASP A 267 -13.35 -7.52 0.81
C ASP A 267 -11.95 -7.35 1.42
N PHE A 268 -10.89 -7.41 0.61
CA PHE A 268 -9.52 -7.31 1.10
C PHE A 268 -9.22 -5.99 1.84
N PRO A 269 -9.58 -4.78 1.34
CA PRO A 269 -9.21 -3.54 2.03
C PRO A 269 -9.75 -3.42 3.44
N HIS A 270 -11.02 -3.79 3.69
CA HIS A 270 -11.57 -3.70 5.04
C HIS A 270 -11.14 -4.85 5.95
N SER A 271 -10.76 -6.00 5.37
CA SER A 271 -10.19 -7.13 6.11
C SER A 271 -8.85 -6.80 6.77
N MET A 272 -8.10 -5.87 6.20
CA MET A 272 -6.80 -5.41 6.71
C MET A 272 -6.90 -4.25 7.71
N HIS A 273 -8.11 -3.75 8.00
CA HIS A 273 -8.32 -2.57 8.84
C HIS A 273 -8.13 -2.88 10.33
N LEU A 274 -7.31 -2.09 11.03
CA LEU A 274 -7.08 -2.20 12.48
C LEU A 274 -7.97 -1.25 13.28
N GLY A 275 -8.07 0.02 12.86
CA GLY A 275 -8.87 1.06 13.47
C GLY A 275 -8.51 2.43 12.92
N GLY A 276 -9.45 3.38 12.84
CA GLY A 276 -9.19 4.72 12.31
C GLY A 276 -8.54 4.70 10.94
N ASN A 277 -7.31 5.19 10.84
CA ASN A 277 -6.47 5.15 9.63
C ASN A 277 -5.43 4.03 9.64
N TRP A 278 -5.44 3.16 10.66
CA TRP A 278 -4.49 2.07 10.80
C TRP A 278 -4.94 0.84 10.01
N TYR A 279 -4.04 0.30 9.22
CA TYR A 279 -4.22 -0.95 8.47
C TYR A 279 -3.04 -1.87 8.72
N LEU A 280 -3.26 -3.17 8.64
CA LEU A 280 -2.17 -4.15 8.70
C LEU A 280 -1.25 -3.91 7.52
N ASN A 281 0.00 -3.59 7.81
CA ASN A 281 0.97 -3.06 6.87
C ASN A 281 2.05 -4.07 6.47
N VAL A 282 1.63 -5.30 6.23
CA VAL A 282 2.53 -6.32 5.64
C VAL A 282 3.10 -5.84 4.32
N ALA A 283 4.26 -6.35 3.95
CA ALA A 283 5.02 -5.95 2.77
C ALA A 283 5.43 -4.46 2.80
N ASP A 284 5.66 -3.85 1.64
CA ASP A 284 6.05 -2.44 1.54
C ASP A 284 4.81 -1.51 1.72
N GLY A 285 4.18 -1.54 2.88
CA GLY A 285 3.03 -0.70 3.22
C GLY A 285 3.26 0.22 4.42
N PRO A 286 2.81 1.48 4.38
CA PRO A 286 2.73 2.31 5.57
C PRO A 286 1.56 1.85 6.45
N ALA A 287 1.76 1.86 7.78
CA ALA A 287 0.70 1.49 8.73
C ALA A 287 -0.47 2.48 8.74
N LEU A 288 -0.21 3.75 8.43
CA LEU A 288 -1.22 4.80 8.29
C LEU A 288 -1.61 4.97 6.82
N ALA A 289 -2.85 4.67 6.50
CA ALA A 289 -3.41 4.89 5.17
C ALA A 289 -3.39 6.37 4.76
N HIS A 290 -3.17 6.63 3.47
CA HIS A 290 -3.30 7.96 2.89
C HIS A 290 -4.77 8.38 2.83
N ASN A 291 -5.02 9.69 2.94
CA ASN A 291 -6.39 10.23 2.91
C ASN A 291 -7.01 10.23 1.50
N ASP A 292 -6.19 10.19 0.45
CA ASP A 292 -6.59 10.32 -0.96
C ASP A 292 -6.81 8.97 -1.68
N LEU A 293 -6.97 7.89 -0.93
CA LEU A 293 -7.31 6.59 -1.50
C LEU A 293 -8.70 6.64 -2.16
N PRO A 294 -8.89 5.97 -3.33
CA PRO A 294 -10.12 6.07 -4.12
C PRO A 294 -11.25 5.17 -3.57
N TRP A 295 -11.67 5.43 -2.33
CA TRP A 295 -12.75 4.69 -1.66
C TRP A 295 -14.11 4.79 -2.38
N ASP A 296 -14.31 5.84 -3.18
CA ASP A 296 -15.48 5.98 -4.06
C ASP A 296 -15.60 4.84 -5.08
N MET A 297 -14.47 4.33 -5.55
CA MET A 297 -14.43 3.18 -6.46
C MET A 297 -14.86 1.90 -5.73
N VAL A 298 -14.30 1.62 -4.55
CA VAL A 298 -14.69 0.46 -3.72
C VAL A 298 -16.16 0.53 -3.37
N GLN A 299 -16.66 1.69 -2.93
CA GLN A 299 -18.07 1.91 -2.61
C GLN A 299 -18.99 1.57 -3.78
N THR A 300 -18.64 2.07 -4.98
CA THR A 300 -19.44 1.86 -6.19
C THR A 300 -19.55 0.39 -6.53
N TRP A 301 -18.42 -0.32 -6.56
CA TRP A 301 -18.37 -1.75 -6.84
C TRP A 301 -19.05 -2.59 -5.75
N ALA A 302 -18.75 -2.32 -4.49
CA ALA A 302 -19.30 -3.07 -3.37
C ALA A 302 -20.83 -2.96 -3.28
N ARG A 303 -21.39 -1.77 -3.49
CA ARG A 303 -22.85 -1.58 -3.54
C ARG A 303 -23.48 -2.29 -4.73
N ARG A 304 -22.86 -2.20 -5.90
CA ARG A 304 -23.33 -2.84 -7.12
C ARG A 304 -23.37 -4.36 -6.97
N LEU A 305 -22.36 -4.95 -6.36
CA LEU A 305 -22.20 -6.40 -6.25
C LEU A 305 -22.74 -6.99 -4.92
N GLY A 306 -23.25 -6.13 -4.01
CA GLY A 306 -23.87 -6.57 -2.76
C GLY A 306 -22.92 -6.88 -1.60
N HIS A 307 -21.67 -6.37 -1.65
CA HIS A 307 -20.68 -6.47 -0.56
C HIS A 307 -20.96 -5.39 0.49
N ALA A 308 -21.84 -5.68 1.46
CA ALA A 308 -22.36 -4.69 2.40
C ALA A 308 -21.27 -4.11 3.31
N GLU A 309 -20.37 -4.94 3.83
CA GLU A 309 -19.28 -4.53 4.73
C GLU A 309 -18.24 -3.68 4.02
N ALA A 310 -17.81 -4.07 2.82
CA ALA A 310 -16.91 -3.28 1.98
C ALA A 310 -17.53 -1.92 1.63
N ALA A 311 -18.84 -1.88 1.31
CA ALA A 311 -19.55 -0.65 1.01
C ALA A 311 -19.64 0.27 2.24
N GLN A 312 -19.97 -0.29 3.42
CA GLN A 312 -20.03 0.45 4.69
C GLN A 312 -18.66 1.03 5.05
N HIS A 313 -17.61 0.22 4.91
CA HIS A 313 -16.24 0.65 5.20
C HIS A 313 -15.80 1.79 4.28
N ALA A 314 -16.03 1.65 2.97
CA ALA A 314 -15.72 2.68 1.99
C ALA A 314 -16.50 3.98 2.23
N ASP A 315 -17.76 3.89 2.68
CA ASP A 315 -18.58 5.04 3.08
C ASP A 315 -17.97 5.81 4.25
N ALA A 316 -17.49 5.11 5.26
CA ALA A 316 -16.84 5.73 6.43
C ALA A 316 -15.51 6.43 6.07
N GLN A 317 -14.79 5.89 5.09
CA GLN A 317 -13.52 6.47 4.62
C GLN A 317 -13.70 7.61 3.62
N TRP A 318 -14.86 7.70 2.97
CA TRP A 318 -15.11 8.64 1.87
C TRP A 318 -15.00 10.12 2.26
N GLY A 319 -15.37 10.48 3.47
CA GLY A 319 -15.40 11.88 3.96
C GLY A 319 -14.03 12.56 4.12
N LYS A 320 -12.93 11.83 3.96
CA LYS A 320 -11.59 12.38 4.14
C LYS A 320 -11.24 13.41 3.06
N PRO A 321 -10.51 14.50 3.42
CA PRO A 321 -10.08 15.51 2.47
C PRO A 321 -9.21 14.94 1.36
N LEU A 322 -9.39 15.43 0.12
CA LEU A 322 -8.48 15.15 -0.99
C LEU A 322 -7.38 16.21 -1.07
N HIS A 323 -6.14 15.76 -1.10
CA HIS A 323 -4.99 16.60 -1.41
C HIS A 323 -4.60 16.46 -2.88
N GLY A 324 -3.67 17.30 -3.38
CA GLY A 324 -3.19 17.22 -4.76
C GLY A 324 -2.66 15.83 -5.10
N SER A 325 -3.15 15.26 -6.19
CA SER A 325 -2.81 13.91 -6.63
C SER A 325 -2.37 13.91 -8.09
N LEU A 326 -1.37 13.10 -8.42
CA LEU A 326 -0.97 12.86 -9.80
C LEU A 326 -2.02 12.03 -10.56
N TYR A 327 -2.94 11.36 -9.86
CA TYR A 327 -3.95 10.47 -10.42
C TYR A 327 -5.22 11.22 -10.82
N LEU A 328 -5.17 12.01 -11.91
CA LEU A 328 -6.27 12.87 -12.35
C LEU A 328 -7.59 12.12 -12.51
N GLY A 329 -7.58 10.90 -13.07
CA GLY A 329 -8.79 10.10 -13.24
C GLY A 329 -9.49 9.77 -11.92
N ARG A 330 -8.73 9.49 -10.85
CA ARG A 330 -9.27 9.25 -9.50
C ARG A 330 -9.89 10.52 -8.93
N VAL A 331 -9.22 11.67 -9.10
CA VAL A 331 -9.74 12.98 -8.65
C VAL A 331 -11.04 13.32 -9.37
N LEU A 332 -11.10 13.17 -10.70
CA LEU A 332 -12.31 13.45 -11.49
C LEU A 332 -13.47 12.53 -11.10
N ARG A 333 -13.22 11.23 -10.89
CA ARG A 333 -14.26 10.29 -10.44
C ARG A 333 -14.77 10.67 -9.05
N ALA A 334 -13.91 11.01 -8.11
CA ALA A 334 -14.30 11.45 -6.78
C ALA A 334 -15.17 12.72 -6.83
N LEU A 335 -14.88 13.67 -7.74
CA LEU A 335 -15.72 14.85 -8.01
C LEU A 335 -17.10 14.46 -8.53
N MET A 336 -17.17 13.56 -9.51
CA MET A 336 -18.43 13.08 -10.08
C MET A 336 -19.28 12.36 -9.03
N THR A 337 -18.68 11.46 -8.26
CA THR A 337 -19.38 10.75 -7.18
C THR A 337 -19.91 11.72 -6.13
N ALA A 338 -19.11 12.70 -5.73
CA ALA A 338 -19.49 13.71 -4.74
C ALA A 338 -20.68 14.58 -5.20
N SER A 339 -20.77 14.88 -6.51
CA SER A 339 -21.85 15.71 -7.06
C SER A 339 -23.21 15.01 -7.05
N HIS A 340 -23.23 13.68 -6.99
CA HIS A 340 -24.45 12.86 -7.04
C HIS A 340 -24.84 12.27 -5.68
N ARG A 341 -24.03 12.52 -4.63
CA ARG A 341 -24.26 11.95 -3.32
C ARG A 341 -25.17 12.82 -2.46
N GLU A 342 -26.28 12.25 -2.00
CA GLU A 342 -27.05 12.82 -0.89
C GLU A 342 -26.30 12.56 0.43
N THR A 343 -26.31 13.55 1.32
CA THR A 343 -25.53 13.64 2.57
C THR A 343 -25.96 12.62 3.66
N GLN A 344 -26.19 11.36 3.36
CA GLN A 344 -26.34 10.35 4.41
C GLN A 344 -24.96 9.81 4.80
N MET A 345 -24.41 10.38 5.89
CA MET A 345 -23.32 9.72 6.62
C MET A 345 -23.89 8.43 7.22
N THR A 346 -23.40 7.31 6.76
CA THR A 346 -23.68 6.01 7.39
C THR A 346 -22.92 5.88 8.70
N SER A 347 -23.37 4.98 9.59
CA SER A 347 -22.65 4.50 10.77
C SER A 347 -21.19 4.16 10.42
N GLY A 348 -20.27 4.26 11.39
CA GLY A 348 -18.81 4.07 11.24
C GLY A 348 -18.35 2.91 10.37
N ALA A 349 -17.04 2.75 10.22
CA ALA A 349 -16.43 1.71 9.39
C ALA A 349 -16.93 0.30 9.76
N ALA A 350 -17.03 -0.58 8.78
CA ALA A 350 -17.27 -1.99 9.05
C ALA A 350 -16.06 -2.57 9.82
N LEU A 351 -16.34 -3.08 11.01
CA LEU A 351 -15.36 -3.70 11.90
C LEU A 351 -15.73 -5.17 12.05
N VAL A 352 -15.30 -5.97 11.07
CA VAL A 352 -15.54 -7.42 11.08
C VAL A 352 -14.84 -8.08 12.26
N GLN A 353 -15.46 -9.07 12.85
CA GLN A 353 -14.91 -9.74 14.02
C GLN A 353 -13.64 -10.51 13.69
N GLN A 354 -13.61 -11.13 12.51
CA GLN A 354 -12.47 -11.93 12.07
C GLN A 354 -12.42 -11.98 10.54
N SER A 355 -11.22 -11.84 10.00
CA SER A 355 -10.86 -12.11 8.61
C SER A 355 -9.70 -13.10 8.59
N TYR A 356 -9.81 -14.13 7.76
CA TYR A 356 -8.70 -15.03 7.47
C TYR A 356 -8.53 -15.19 5.97
N LEU A 357 -7.33 -14.94 5.49
CA LEU A 357 -6.93 -15.00 4.09
C LEU A 357 -5.97 -16.18 3.92
N PRO A 358 -6.49 -17.37 3.56
CA PRO A 358 -5.69 -18.59 3.52
C PRO A 358 -4.56 -18.58 2.49
N SER A 359 -4.71 -17.88 1.37
CA SER A 359 -3.69 -17.86 0.31
C SER A 359 -2.39 -17.18 0.73
N VAL A 360 -2.47 -16.20 1.64
CA VAL A 360 -1.33 -15.46 2.21
C VAL A 360 -1.13 -15.76 3.71
N GLN A 361 -1.96 -16.64 4.28
CA GLN A 361 -1.97 -17.01 5.70
C GLN A 361 -2.01 -15.80 6.64
N ILE A 362 -2.93 -14.85 6.38
CA ILE A 362 -3.12 -13.67 7.22
C ILE A 362 -4.41 -13.81 8.01
N LEU A 363 -4.32 -13.69 9.34
CA LEU A 363 -5.43 -13.56 10.27
C LEU A 363 -5.50 -12.12 10.77
N VAL A 364 -6.71 -11.54 10.83
CA VAL A 364 -7.02 -10.32 11.60
C VAL A 364 -8.25 -10.62 12.45
N ALA A 365 -8.13 -10.55 13.76
CA ALA A 365 -9.20 -10.90 14.71
C ALA A 365 -9.37 -9.84 15.80
N ARG A 366 -10.61 -9.40 16.02
CA ARG A 366 -10.99 -8.42 17.06
C ARG A 366 -11.61 -9.09 18.26
N GLN A 367 -11.40 -8.52 19.43
CA GLN A 367 -12.10 -8.94 20.65
C GLN A 367 -13.62 -8.73 20.51
N ASN A 368 -14.04 -7.55 20.06
CA ASN A 368 -15.45 -7.16 19.98
C ASN A 368 -15.89 -6.92 18.53
N THR A 369 -17.00 -7.54 18.12
CA THR A 369 -17.61 -7.30 16.80
C THR A 369 -18.13 -5.87 16.69
N GLY A 370 -17.84 -5.20 15.58
CA GLY A 370 -18.34 -3.86 15.31
C GLY A 370 -17.71 -2.77 16.17
N SER A 371 -16.65 -3.06 16.91
CA SER A 371 -15.95 -2.11 17.78
C SER A 371 -14.43 -2.22 17.65
N VAL A 372 -13.73 -1.12 17.82
CA VAL A 372 -12.28 -1.11 18.00
C VAL A 372 -11.87 -1.36 19.46
N GLU A 373 -12.83 -1.29 20.40
CA GLU A 373 -12.58 -1.42 21.84
C GLU A 373 -12.00 -2.80 22.18
N GLY A 374 -10.95 -2.79 23.00
CA GLY A 374 -10.23 -3.99 23.43
C GLY A 374 -9.11 -4.37 22.49
N LEU A 375 -8.79 -5.66 22.44
CA LEU A 375 -7.66 -6.20 21.69
C LEU A 375 -8.01 -6.52 20.23
N LEU A 376 -7.01 -6.35 19.38
CA LEU A 376 -6.97 -6.93 18.05
C LEU A 376 -5.66 -7.70 17.90
N LEU A 377 -5.75 -8.92 17.38
CA LEU A 377 -4.63 -9.76 16.98
C LEU A 377 -4.58 -9.88 15.46
N ALA A 378 -3.42 -9.61 14.85
CA ALA A 378 -3.14 -10.03 13.50
C ALA A 378 -1.92 -10.96 13.48
N VAL A 379 -1.93 -11.96 12.59
CA VAL A 379 -0.87 -12.96 12.43
C VAL A 379 -0.58 -13.12 10.94
N LYS A 380 0.69 -13.15 10.57
CA LYS A 380 1.15 -13.43 9.20
C LYS A 380 1.95 -14.73 9.16
N GLY A 381 1.55 -15.64 8.28
CA GLY A 381 2.34 -16.79 7.82
C GLY A 381 2.95 -16.52 6.45
N GLY A 382 2.57 -17.29 5.42
CA GLY A 382 3.01 -17.09 4.04
C GLY A 382 4.45 -17.52 3.80
N HIS A 383 5.15 -16.82 2.90
CA HIS A 383 6.50 -17.17 2.51
C HIS A 383 7.37 -15.96 2.16
N ASN A 384 8.69 -16.10 2.21
CA ASN A 384 9.64 -15.02 1.94
C ASN A 384 9.96 -14.80 0.44
N GLY A 385 9.06 -15.19 -0.44
CA GLY A 385 9.12 -14.95 -1.89
C GLY A 385 7.93 -14.17 -2.42
N GLU A 386 7.19 -13.49 -1.55
CA GLU A 386 6.09 -12.59 -1.92
C GLU A 386 6.63 -11.31 -2.59
N ASN A 387 5.79 -10.65 -3.37
CA ASN A 387 6.15 -9.35 -3.92
C ASN A 387 6.27 -8.31 -2.80
N HIS A 388 7.25 -7.41 -2.91
CA HIS A 388 7.54 -6.43 -1.86
C HIS A 388 7.85 -7.03 -0.47
N ASN A 389 8.37 -8.26 -0.45
CA ASN A 389 8.55 -9.08 0.75
C ASN A 389 9.41 -8.44 1.85
N HIS A 390 8.99 -8.63 3.10
CA HIS A 390 9.82 -8.53 4.30
C HIS A 390 10.09 -9.93 4.86
N HIS A 391 11.12 -10.10 5.69
CA HIS A 391 11.33 -11.33 6.45
C HIS A 391 10.43 -11.33 7.70
N ASP A 392 9.13 -11.52 7.51
CA ASP A 392 8.08 -11.32 8.52
C ASP A 392 7.22 -12.57 8.77
N VAL A 393 7.63 -13.72 8.24
CA VAL A 393 6.93 -15.01 8.42
C VAL A 393 6.81 -15.35 9.91
N GLY A 394 5.60 -15.57 10.41
CA GLY A 394 5.29 -15.81 11.82
C GLY A 394 5.15 -14.53 12.66
N SER A 395 5.18 -13.35 12.05
CA SER A 395 5.00 -12.08 12.76
C SER A 395 3.57 -11.91 13.27
N VAL A 396 3.44 -11.21 14.41
CA VAL A 396 2.17 -10.86 15.03
C VAL A 396 2.07 -9.34 15.23
N VAL A 397 0.89 -8.78 15.06
CA VAL A 397 0.60 -7.38 15.37
C VAL A 397 -0.53 -7.36 16.40
N VAL A 398 -0.38 -6.55 17.46
CA VAL A 398 -1.41 -6.41 18.49
C VAL A 398 -1.77 -4.94 18.64
N ALA A 399 -3.07 -4.65 18.52
CA ALA A 399 -3.60 -3.31 18.73
C ALA A 399 -4.51 -3.25 19.95
N VAL A 400 -4.53 -2.10 20.61
CA VAL A 400 -5.45 -1.74 21.68
C VAL A 400 -6.33 -0.60 21.19
N ASP A 401 -7.64 -0.74 21.29
CA ASP A 401 -8.62 0.26 20.85
C ASP A 401 -8.40 0.76 19.41
N GLY A 402 -7.90 -0.12 18.56
CA GLY A 402 -7.62 0.14 17.16
C GLY A 402 -6.28 0.84 16.88
N VAL A 403 -5.44 1.05 17.90
CA VAL A 403 -4.07 1.60 17.78
C VAL A 403 -3.07 0.46 17.91
N PRO A 404 -2.24 0.16 16.90
CA PRO A 404 -1.23 -0.89 17.00
C PRO A 404 -0.12 -0.49 17.98
N LEU A 405 0.23 -1.40 18.90
CA LEU A 405 1.26 -1.21 19.93
C LEU A 405 2.39 -2.22 19.80
N LEU A 406 2.12 -3.50 19.46
CA LEU A 406 3.11 -4.38 18.85
C LEU A 406 2.93 -4.28 17.34
N VAL A 407 3.99 -3.89 16.64
CA VAL A 407 3.90 -3.33 15.29
C VAL A 407 4.82 -4.02 14.29
N ASP A 408 4.49 -3.87 13.03
CA ASP A 408 5.41 -3.95 11.91
C ASP A 408 5.88 -2.53 11.59
N ALA A 409 7.19 -2.34 11.39
CA ALA A 409 7.74 -1.01 11.08
C ALA A 409 7.20 -0.47 9.74
N GLY A 410 6.97 -1.35 8.77
CA GLY A 410 6.46 -1.03 7.45
C GLY A 410 7.51 -0.47 6.50
N GLN A 411 7.03 0.23 5.48
CA GLN A 411 7.82 0.70 4.36
C GLN A 411 8.68 1.93 4.70
N PRO A 412 10.00 1.88 4.42
CA PRO A 412 10.85 3.06 4.42
C PRO A 412 10.78 3.80 3.08
N THR A 413 11.37 5.00 3.02
CA THR A 413 11.58 5.72 1.77
C THR A 413 12.42 4.91 0.80
N TYR A 414 11.93 4.71 -0.42
CA TYR A 414 12.61 3.92 -1.43
C TYR A 414 13.91 4.54 -1.91
N THR A 415 14.91 3.70 -2.01
CA THR A 415 16.25 4.02 -2.56
C THR A 415 16.65 2.96 -3.59
N ALA A 416 17.83 3.10 -4.20
CA ALA A 416 18.38 2.06 -5.09
C ALA A 416 18.65 0.72 -4.36
N ARG A 417 18.79 0.72 -3.03
CA ARG A 417 18.98 -0.50 -2.22
C ARG A 417 17.69 -1.30 -2.07
N THR A 418 16.55 -0.63 -2.02
CA THR A 418 15.24 -1.25 -1.71
C THR A 418 14.88 -2.40 -2.65
N PHE A 419 15.26 -2.31 -3.94
CA PHE A 419 15.00 -3.36 -4.94
C PHE A 419 16.29 -4.03 -5.44
N GLY A 420 17.35 -3.94 -4.65
CA GLY A 420 18.66 -4.53 -4.94
C GLY A 420 18.97 -5.74 -4.07
N PRO A 421 20.17 -6.34 -4.25
CA PRO A 421 20.64 -7.44 -3.44
C PRO A 421 20.80 -7.09 -1.94
N ASP A 422 20.92 -5.79 -1.65
CA ASP A 422 21.11 -5.25 -0.29
C ASP A 422 19.78 -4.87 0.38
N ARG A 423 18.61 -5.32 -0.15
CA ARG A 423 17.29 -5.04 0.41
C ARG A 423 17.20 -5.36 1.90
N TYR A 424 17.66 -6.54 2.27
CA TYR A 424 17.57 -7.04 3.65
C TYR A 424 18.69 -6.52 4.57
N ASP A 425 19.54 -5.60 4.10
CA ASP A 425 20.37 -4.77 4.98
C ASP A 425 19.55 -3.61 5.62
N GLU A 426 18.38 -3.30 5.05
CA GLU A 426 17.45 -2.33 5.64
C GLU A 426 16.76 -2.94 6.87
N GLN A 427 16.87 -2.26 8.00
CA GLN A 427 16.45 -2.76 9.31
C GLN A 427 14.97 -3.19 9.36
N CYS A 428 14.08 -2.45 8.70
CA CYS A 428 12.65 -2.76 8.63
C CYS A 428 12.31 -3.99 7.77
N MET A 429 13.28 -4.54 7.02
CA MET A 429 13.08 -5.74 6.20
C MET A 429 13.52 -7.02 6.92
N GLN A 430 14.27 -6.88 8.03
CA GLN A 430 14.92 -7.98 8.74
C GLN A 430 13.97 -8.67 9.72
N SER A 431 13.99 -10.00 9.78
CA SER A 431 13.18 -10.78 10.73
C SER A 431 13.51 -10.49 12.20
N LEU A 432 14.73 -10.05 12.49
CA LEU A 432 15.11 -9.60 13.84
C LEU A 432 14.41 -8.31 14.29
N TRP A 433 13.78 -7.58 13.38
CA TRP A 433 13.02 -6.36 13.67
C TRP A 433 11.52 -6.51 13.39
N HIS A 434 11.08 -7.75 13.18
CA HIS A 434 9.67 -8.15 13.18
C HIS A 434 9.33 -8.92 14.47
N ASN A 435 8.04 -9.12 14.72
CA ASN A 435 7.56 -9.87 15.88
C ASN A 435 7.67 -11.38 15.61
N ALA A 436 8.88 -11.84 15.34
CA ALA A 436 9.20 -13.17 14.86
C ALA A 436 10.30 -13.84 15.70
N PRO A 437 10.41 -15.18 15.71
CA PRO A 437 11.52 -15.86 16.35
C PRO A 437 12.83 -15.72 15.58
N ALA A 438 13.94 -16.00 16.27
CA ALA A 438 15.28 -16.08 15.72
C ALA A 438 15.98 -17.34 16.26
N PRO A 439 15.71 -18.49 15.67
CA PRO A 439 16.39 -19.75 16.03
C PRO A 439 17.90 -19.60 15.87
N TRP A 440 18.66 -19.84 16.92
CA TRP A 440 20.13 -19.63 16.95
C TRP A 440 20.56 -18.22 16.52
N GLY A 441 19.69 -17.22 16.73
CA GLY A 441 19.93 -15.84 16.30
C GLY A 441 19.93 -15.63 14.79
N GLN A 442 19.41 -16.59 14.01
CA GLN A 442 19.39 -16.50 12.54
C GLN A 442 18.26 -15.59 12.04
N GLU A 443 18.55 -14.92 10.93
CA GLU A 443 17.55 -14.24 10.08
C GLU A 443 16.83 -15.27 9.20
N GLN A 444 15.57 -14.97 8.85
CA GLN A 444 14.86 -15.69 7.82
C GLN A 444 15.57 -15.59 6.46
N GLN A 445 15.29 -16.51 5.57
CA GLN A 445 15.91 -16.56 4.24
C GLN A 445 14.92 -16.12 3.16
N THR A 446 15.44 -15.57 2.05
CA THR A 446 14.63 -15.08 0.92
C THR A 446 14.24 -16.21 -0.03
N GLY A 447 13.01 -16.19 -0.50
CA GLY A 447 12.50 -17.07 -1.56
C GLY A 447 11.26 -17.85 -1.16
N VAL A 448 10.48 -18.30 -2.14
CA VAL A 448 9.20 -19.00 -1.97
C VAL A 448 9.32 -20.32 -1.18
N SER A 449 10.49 -20.95 -1.18
CA SER A 449 10.75 -22.17 -0.41
C SER A 449 10.93 -21.92 1.10
N PHE A 450 11.12 -20.66 1.49
CA PHE A 450 11.23 -20.26 2.89
C PHE A 450 9.87 -19.75 3.38
N ALA A 451 9.11 -20.64 4.00
CA ALA A 451 7.69 -20.49 4.25
C ALA A 451 7.28 -21.04 5.62
N ALA A 452 6.15 -20.55 6.13
CA ALA A 452 5.44 -21.20 7.21
C ALA A 452 4.56 -22.33 6.68
N GLU A 453 4.44 -23.41 7.47
CA GLU A 453 3.41 -24.42 7.27
C GLU A 453 2.26 -24.18 8.26
N LEU A 454 1.03 -24.09 7.73
CA LEU A 454 -0.17 -23.93 8.55
C LEU A 454 -0.51 -25.26 9.25
N VAL A 455 -0.33 -25.33 10.55
CA VAL A 455 -0.66 -26.50 11.38
C VAL A 455 -2.12 -26.46 11.82
N GLN A 456 -2.61 -25.28 12.23
CA GLN A 456 -4.00 -25.08 12.62
C GLN A 456 -4.55 -23.77 12.05
N SER A 457 -5.66 -23.89 11.34
CA SER A 457 -6.41 -22.74 10.78
C SER A 457 -7.25 -22.04 11.86
N PRO A 458 -7.31 -20.68 11.88
CA PRO A 458 -8.00 -19.91 12.92
C PRO A 458 -9.50 -19.77 12.64
N VAL A 459 -10.24 -20.87 12.52
CA VAL A 459 -11.68 -20.85 12.14
C VAL A 459 -12.64 -20.88 13.34
N SER A 460 -12.12 -20.92 14.57
CA SER A 460 -12.92 -20.92 15.80
C SER A 460 -13.41 -19.52 16.19
N GLU A 461 -14.42 -19.46 17.09
CA GLU A 461 -14.91 -18.19 17.68
C GLU A 461 -13.79 -17.48 18.44
N ASP A 462 -12.99 -18.21 19.23
CA ASP A 462 -11.72 -17.75 19.78
C ASP A 462 -10.60 -18.25 18.85
N PRO A 463 -10.11 -17.40 17.93
CA PRO A 463 -9.18 -17.86 16.90
C PRO A 463 -7.83 -18.25 17.49
N THR A 464 -7.34 -19.39 17.04
CA THR A 464 -5.97 -19.85 17.28
C THR A 464 -5.36 -20.24 15.96
N MET A 465 -4.29 -19.57 15.57
CA MET A 465 -3.50 -19.88 14.40
C MET A 465 -2.18 -20.52 14.84
N VAL A 466 -1.87 -21.71 14.30
CA VAL A 466 -0.63 -22.41 14.62
C VAL A 466 0.19 -22.59 13.34
N LEU A 467 1.42 -22.09 13.37
CA LEU A 467 2.36 -22.11 12.28
C LEU A 467 3.62 -22.89 12.66
N GLU A 468 4.10 -23.78 11.78
CA GLU A 468 5.46 -24.32 11.83
C GLU A 468 6.37 -23.40 11.03
N LEU A 469 7.37 -22.82 11.68
CA LEU A 469 8.20 -21.73 11.15
C LEU A 469 9.62 -22.17 10.77
N ALA A 470 10.06 -23.40 11.09
CA ALA A 470 11.41 -23.85 10.79
C ALA A 470 11.73 -23.75 9.30
N GLY A 471 10.72 -23.90 8.43
CA GLY A 471 10.83 -23.74 6.98
C GLY A 471 11.24 -22.34 6.50
N ALA A 472 11.05 -21.30 7.31
CA ALA A 472 11.47 -19.93 6.97
C ALA A 472 12.97 -19.67 7.21
N TYR A 473 13.67 -20.60 7.85
CA TYR A 473 15.08 -20.49 8.26
C TYR A 473 15.94 -21.56 7.63
N ASN A 474 17.25 -21.37 7.69
CA ASN A 474 18.22 -22.41 7.29
C ASN A 474 18.59 -23.30 8.48
N LEU A 475 17.64 -24.14 8.90
CA LEU A 475 17.79 -25.05 10.03
C LEU A 475 18.09 -26.48 9.59
N PRO A 476 18.69 -27.34 10.46
CA PRO A 476 18.90 -28.74 10.15
C PRO A 476 17.60 -29.50 9.88
N SER A 477 17.67 -30.54 9.06
CA SER A 477 16.52 -31.40 8.80
C SER A 477 15.98 -32.02 10.10
N GLY A 478 14.67 -31.88 10.31
CA GLY A 478 13.98 -32.33 11.52
C GLY A 478 13.93 -31.32 12.66
N ALA A 479 14.54 -30.14 12.50
CA ALA A 479 14.31 -29.03 13.41
C ALA A 479 12.86 -28.52 13.25
N SER A 480 12.27 -28.05 14.34
CA SER A 480 10.93 -27.45 14.38
C SER A 480 10.92 -26.17 15.22
N TRP A 481 10.10 -25.23 14.82
CA TRP A 481 9.73 -24.05 15.61
C TRP A 481 8.27 -23.77 15.37
N GLN A 482 7.43 -24.15 16.32
CA GLN A 482 5.99 -23.98 16.20
C GLN A 482 5.56 -22.76 17.01
N ARG A 483 4.84 -21.86 16.36
CA ARG A 483 4.20 -20.69 16.98
C ARG A 483 2.69 -20.83 16.98
N SER A 484 2.08 -20.68 18.15
CA SER A 484 0.64 -20.53 18.33
C SER A 484 0.33 -19.09 18.71
N ALA A 485 -0.61 -18.46 18.02
CA ALA A 485 -1.13 -17.13 18.38
C ALA A 485 -2.65 -17.21 18.50
N SER A 486 -3.21 -16.78 19.63
CA SER A 486 -4.63 -16.90 19.94
C SER A 486 -5.19 -15.63 20.57
N LEU A 487 -6.49 -15.41 20.39
CA LEU A 487 -7.27 -14.37 21.05
C LEU A 487 -8.44 -15.01 21.78
N ASP A 488 -8.39 -15.04 23.10
CA ASP A 488 -9.55 -15.33 23.96
C ASP A 488 -10.39 -14.05 24.12
N ARG A 489 -11.51 -14.00 23.42
CA ARG A 489 -12.39 -12.82 23.41
C ARG A 489 -13.08 -12.57 24.74
N THR A 490 -13.40 -13.66 25.47
CA THR A 490 -14.08 -13.57 26.76
C THR A 490 -13.15 -13.07 27.86
N ALA A 491 -11.93 -13.60 27.90
CA ALA A 491 -10.92 -13.16 28.85
C ALA A 491 -10.30 -11.82 28.48
N GLY A 492 -10.37 -11.41 27.18
CA GLY A 492 -9.70 -10.21 26.67
C GLY A 492 -8.18 -10.37 26.70
N VAL A 493 -7.69 -11.53 26.27
CA VAL A 493 -6.26 -11.86 26.32
C VAL A 493 -5.81 -12.39 24.96
N VAL A 494 -4.68 -11.87 24.47
CA VAL A 494 -3.91 -12.48 23.39
C VAL A 494 -2.79 -13.31 24.01
N VAL A 495 -2.59 -14.54 23.50
CA VAL A 495 -1.48 -15.40 23.91
C VAL A 495 -0.67 -15.78 22.68
N VAL A 496 0.66 -15.61 22.75
CA VAL A 496 1.61 -16.11 21.77
C VAL A 496 2.51 -17.12 22.46
N GLU A 497 2.55 -18.34 21.92
CA GLU A 497 3.35 -19.44 22.44
C GLU A 497 4.31 -19.93 21.35
N ASP A 498 5.58 -20.08 21.70
CA ASP A 498 6.63 -20.64 20.86
C ASP A 498 7.12 -21.94 21.48
N ALA A 499 7.18 -23.03 20.71
CA ALA A 499 7.74 -24.30 21.11
C ALA A 499 8.74 -24.77 20.05
N TRP A 500 9.93 -25.16 20.45
CA TRP A 500 10.99 -25.53 19.51
C TRP A 500 11.72 -26.82 19.88
N ASP A 501 12.19 -27.52 18.84
CA ASP A 501 13.13 -28.62 18.90
C ASP A 501 14.16 -28.44 17.76
N LEU A 502 15.34 -27.97 18.10
CA LEU A 502 16.43 -27.71 17.15
C LEU A 502 17.39 -28.92 17.03
N GLY A 503 17.02 -30.04 17.65
CA GLY A 503 17.80 -31.28 17.67
C GLY A 503 18.97 -31.26 18.67
N GLU A 504 19.98 -32.10 18.42
CA GLU A 504 21.13 -32.26 19.32
C GLU A 504 22.26 -31.25 19.04
N GLN A 505 22.22 -30.57 17.90
CA GLN A 505 23.23 -29.61 17.52
C GLN A 505 23.11 -28.35 18.39
N GLN A 506 24.21 -27.95 19.02
CA GLN A 506 24.29 -26.70 19.74
C GLN A 506 24.60 -25.54 18.78
N GLY A 507 24.01 -24.39 19.06
CA GLY A 507 24.20 -23.16 18.32
C GLY A 507 24.24 -21.94 19.24
N PRO A 508 24.29 -20.73 18.70
CA PRO A 508 24.06 -19.49 19.48
C PRO A 508 22.70 -19.50 20.19
N ALA A 509 22.49 -18.57 21.12
CA ALA A 509 21.21 -18.41 21.79
C ALA A 509 20.08 -18.10 20.79
N SER A 510 18.97 -18.79 20.95
CA SER A 510 17.72 -18.46 20.23
C SER A 510 16.98 -17.34 20.94
N SER A 511 16.15 -16.61 20.21
CA SER A 511 15.33 -15.56 20.80
C SER A 511 13.97 -15.41 20.10
N VAL A 512 13.09 -14.67 20.74
CA VAL A 512 11.85 -14.14 20.14
C VAL A 512 11.89 -12.62 20.25
N ASN A 513 11.52 -11.93 19.18
CA ASN A 513 11.53 -10.47 19.12
C ASN A 513 10.13 -9.92 19.11
N TYR A 514 9.93 -8.78 19.77
CA TYR A 514 8.73 -7.97 19.70
C TYR A 514 9.09 -6.50 19.52
N LEU A 515 8.54 -5.88 18.48
CA LEU A 515 8.73 -4.47 18.14
C LEU A 515 7.54 -3.66 18.63
N ALA A 516 7.79 -2.69 19.47
CA ALA A 516 6.79 -1.84 20.09
C ALA A 516 6.85 -0.41 19.56
N ALA A 517 5.68 0.20 19.35
CA ALA A 517 5.52 1.63 19.16
C ALA A 517 5.04 2.29 20.46
N GLY A 518 5.43 3.56 20.67
CA GLY A 518 5.14 4.29 21.90
C GLY A 518 6.17 4.08 23.02
N THR A 519 5.75 4.31 24.26
CA THR A 519 6.66 4.22 25.42
C THR A 519 6.57 2.85 26.07
N VAL A 520 7.72 2.18 26.22
CA VAL A 520 7.81 0.85 26.87
C VAL A 520 8.35 1.01 28.27
N VAL A 521 7.59 0.52 29.26
CA VAL A 521 7.99 0.39 30.67
C VAL A 521 8.23 -1.10 30.95
N LEU A 522 9.52 -1.47 31.11
CA LEU A 522 9.93 -2.86 31.31
C LEU A 522 10.22 -3.15 32.78
N ASP A 523 9.56 -4.17 33.35
CA ASP A 523 9.92 -4.80 34.62
C ASP A 523 10.35 -6.26 34.38
N ALA A 524 11.58 -6.47 33.98
CA ALA A 524 12.12 -7.79 33.68
C ALA A 524 12.10 -8.73 34.92
N ALA A 525 12.22 -8.17 36.14
CA ALA A 525 12.21 -8.97 37.37
C ALA A 525 10.80 -9.51 37.70
N ALA A 526 9.77 -8.73 37.41
CA ALA A 526 8.38 -9.16 37.53
C ALA A 526 7.91 -10.00 36.34
N GLY A 527 8.66 -10.04 35.23
CA GLY A 527 8.25 -10.70 34.00
C GLY A 527 7.11 -9.95 33.31
N SER A 528 7.18 -8.63 33.26
CA SER A 528 6.14 -7.80 32.63
C SER A 528 6.73 -6.61 31.88
N ALA A 529 5.98 -6.12 30.89
CA ALA A 529 6.21 -4.84 30.24
C ALA A 529 4.86 -4.19 29.92
N THR A 530 4.81 -2.86 29.98
CA THR A 530 3.64 -2.08 29.53
C THR A 530 4.06 -1.16 28.40
N ILE A 531 3.30 -1.18 27.31
CA ILE A 531 3.48 -0.32 26.16
C ILE A 531 2.38 0.73 26.20
N HIS A 532 2.74 2.00 26.33
CA HIS A 532 1.81 3.13 26.29
C HIS A 532 1.85 3.79 24.90
N PRO A 533 0.68 4.21 24.35
CA PRO A 533 0.59 4.79 23.00
C PRO A 533 1.23 6.19 22.88
N ASN A 534 1.81 6.71 23.93
CA ASN A 534 2.42 8.04 23.96
C ASN A 534 3.51 8.20 22.89
N GLY A 535 3.43 9.29 22.11
CA GLY A 535 4.41 9.59 21.06
C GLY A 535 4.08 9.00 19.67
N ILE A 536 3.01 8.23 19.54
CA ILE A 536 2.55 7.73 18.23
C ILE A 536 1.76 8.84 17.50
N PRO A 537 2.22 9.38 16.35
CA PRO A 537 1.61 10.55 15.71
C PRO A 537 0.16 10.35 15.26
N GLY A 538 -0.21 9.13 14.88
CA GLY A 538 -1.57 8.78 14.44
C GLY A 538 -2.57 8.50 15.56
N HIS A 539 -2.12 8.51 16.80
CA HIS A 539 -2.92 8.14 17.98
C HIS A 539 -4.20 8.98 18.14
N GLY A 540 -4.12 10.30 17.92
CA GLY A 540 -5.27 11.21 18.01
C GLY A 540 -6.30 11.09 16.90
N LEU A 541 -6.01 10.37 15.81
CA LEU A 541 -6.88 10.23 14.64
C LEU A 541 -7.88 9.06 14.76
N ALA A 542 -7.69 8.18 15.75
CA ALA A 542 -8.59 7.04 16.01
C ALA A 542 -9.83 7.42 16.85
N GLN A 543 -9.95 8.67 17.31
CA GLN A 543 -10.94 9.07 18.31
C GLN A 543 -12.27 9.55 17.71
N GLU A 544 -13.31 8.73 17.85
CA GLU A 544 -14.70 9.19 17.94
C GLU A 544 -15.12 9.59 19.38
N SER A 545 -14.26 9.42 20.38
CA SER A 545 -14.51 9.84 21.78
C SER A 545 -13.22 10.22 22.51
N GLU A 546 -13.23 11.34 23.19
CA GLU A 546 -12.12 12.00 23.89
C GLU A 546 -11.40 11.19 25.00
N GLN A 547 -11.74 9.92 25.22
CA GLN A 547 -11.21 9.08 26.31
C GLN A 547 -10.64 7.72 25.88
N ARG A 548 -10.68 7.34 24.58
CA ARG A 548 -10.37 5.99 24.10
C ARG A 548 -9.04 5.90 23.39
N GLY A 549 -7.99 6.20 23.77
CA GLY A 549 -6.69 6.06 23.13
C GLY A 549 -5.54 6.16 24.13
N GLU A 550 -5.87 6.11 25.40
CA GLU A 550 -4.87 6.22 26.46
C GLU A 550 -4.46 4.87 27.03
N ARG A 551 -5.24 3.80 26.75
CA ARG A 551 -4.96 2.48 27.27
C ARG A 551 -3.74 1.85 26.60
N GLY A 552 -2.92 1.21 27.43
CA GLY A 552 -1.72 0.51 27.00
C GLY A 552 -1.93 -0.97 26.72
N LEU A 553 -0.86 -1.63 26.30
CA LEU A 553 -0.76 -3.07 26.17
C LEU A 553 0.20 -3.60 27.23
N ARG A 554 -0.29 -4.46 28.12
CA ARG A 554 0.52 -5.13 29.12
C ARG A 554 0.90 -6.52 28.64
N LEU A 555 2.18 -6.83 28.66
CA LEU A 555 2.78 -8.12 28.34
C LEU A 555 3.22 -8.80 29.62
N VAL A 556 2.94 -10.10 29.77
CA VAL A 556 3.33 -10.89 30.93
C VAL A 556 3.94 -12.22 30.49
N TRP A 557 5.07 -12.59 31.09
CA TRP A 557 5.79 -13.85 30.84
C TRP A 557 6.42 -14.40 32.12
N ASN A 558 6.90 -15.65 32.07
CA ASN A 558 7.70 -16.20 33.16
C ASN A 558 9.09 -15.54 33.15
N PRO A 559 9.48 -14.76 34.19
CA PRO A 559 10.76 -14.04 34.20
C PRO A 559 11.99 -14.95 34.20
N ASN A 560 11.83 -16.24 34.51
CA ASN A 560 12.93 -17.21 34.47
C ASN A 560 13.05 -17.93 33.11
N ALA A 561 12.14 -17.71 32.18
CA ALA A 561 12.14 -18.40 30.88
C ALA A 561 13.10 -17.77 29.87
N ALA A 562 13.34 -16.48 29.96
CA ALA A 562 14.20 -15.75 29.04
C ALA A 562 14.90 -14.55 29.71
N VAL A 563 16.03 -14.15 29.16
CA VAL A 563 16.66 -12.83 29.46
C VAL A 563 16.12 -11.83 28.47
N VAL A 564 15.54 -10.72 29.00
CA VAL A 564 14.97 -9.68 28.15
C VAL A 564 15.97 -8.56 27.92
N HIS A 565 16.17 -8.21 26.65
CA HIS A 565 16.95 -7.05 26.20
C HIS A 565 16.01 -6.04 25.58
N GLN A 566 16.26 -4.75 25.81
CA GLN A 566 15.51 -3.66 25.23
C GLN A 566 16.43 -2.83 24.35
N ASP A 567 16.15 -2.78 23.05
CA ASP A 567 16.91 -2.03 22.06
C ASP A 567 16.05 -0.87 21.52
N SER A 568 16.59 0.33 21.48
CA SER A 568 15.91 1.50 20.91
C SER A 568 16.36 1.72 19.47
N TRP A 569 15.40 1.81 18.54
CA TRP A 569 15.63 2.17 17.15
C TRP A 569 15.18 3.61 16.90
N GLN A 570 16.15 4.52 16.76
CA GLN A 570 15.90 5.91 16.39
C GLN A 570 15.54 5.98 14.91
N LEU A 571 14.33 6.42 14.60
CA LEU A 571 13.85 6.55 13.24
C LEU A 571 14.35 7.86 12.63
N SER A 572 14.94 7.77 11.45
CA SER A 572 15.36 8.91 10.64
C SER A 572 14.63 8.99 9.30
N ASP A 573 13.93 7.92 8.92
CA ASP A 573 13.14 7.87 7.69
C ASP A 573 11.81 8.59 7.87
N PRO A 574 11.44 9.55 6.98
CA PRO A 574 10.21 10.34 7.13
C PRO A 574 8.91 9.54 7.07
N LEU A 575 8.88 8.41 6.31
CA LEU A 575 7.67 7.58 6.21
C LEU A 575 7.45 6.80 7.49
N LEU A 576 8.53 6.25 8.08
CA LEU A 576 8.46 5.56 9.36
C LEU A 576 8.10 6.53 10.49
N GLN A 577 8.71 7.73 10.51
CA GLN A 577 8.41 8.77 11.49
C GLN A 577 6.95 9.24 11.42
N ARG A 578 6.37 9.30 10.23
CA ARG A 578 4.95 9.67 10.05
C ARG A 578 4.01 8.70 10.79
N SER A 579 4.35 7.41 10.81
CA SER A 579 3.56 6.38 11.49
C SER A 579 3.89 6.26 12.97
N TRP A 580 5.16 6.28 13.33
CA TRP A 580 5.62 5.83 14.64
C TRP A 580 6.28 6.92 15.50
N GLY A 581 6.49 8.14 14.98
CA GLY A 581 7.26 9.17 15.65
C GLY A 581 8.77 8.91 15.55
N ASP A 582 9.51 9.26 16.58
CA ASP A 582 10.97 9.28 16.51
C ASP A 582 11.62 7.94 16.85
N THR A 583 10.88 7.00 17.47
CA THR A 583 11.50 5.80 18.06
C THR A 583 10.57 4.59 18.02
N LEU A 584 11.13 3.43 17.67
CA LEU A 584 10.57 2.12 17.95
C LEU A 584 11.44 1.41 18.97
N THR A 585 10.84 0.53 19.78
CA THR A 585 11.53 -0.24 20.81
C THR A 585 11.39 -1.73 20.53
N ARG A 586 12.53 -2.43 20.39
CA ARG A 586 12.53 -3.89 20.30
C ARG A 586 12.77 -4.50 21.69
N MET A 587 11.91 -5.42 22.10
CA MET A 587 12.10 -6.32 23.23
C MET A 587 12.53 -7.69 22.66
N ARG A 588 13.74 -8.13 22.99
CA ARG A 588 14.31 -9.41 22.58
C ARG A 588 14.39 -10.33 23.78
N PHE A 589 13.65 -11.44 23.72
CA PHE A 589 13.61 -12.49 24.72
C PHE A 589 14.61 -13.58 24.33
N GLU A 590 15.77 -13.60 24.96
CA GLU A 590 16.86 -14.52 24.67
C GLU A 590 16.82 -15.72 25.60
N PHE A 591 16.87 -16.92 25.01
CA PHE A 591 16.86 -18.20 25.73
C PHE A 591 18.29 -18.66 26.01
N PRO A 592 18.52 -19.55 27.02
CA PRO A 592 19.83 -20.13 27.26
C PRO A 592 20.43 -20.78 26.00
N ALA A 593 21.71 -20.60 25.74
CA ALA A 593 22.38 -21.10 24.51
C ALA A 593 22.36 -22.62 24.36
N ASP A 594 22.22 -23.34 25.46
CA ASP A 594 22.07 -24.80 25.50
C ASP A 594 20.61 -25.29 25.37
N SER A 595 19.64 -24.37 25.26
CA SER A 595 18.22 -24.66 25.08
C SER A 595 17.91 -25.06 23.64
N THR A 596 18.30 -26.27 23.24
CA THR A 596 17.95 -26.79 21.91
C THR A 596 16.47 -27.21 21.82
N ARG A 597 15.79 -27.37 22.94
CA ARG A 597 14.36 -27.65 23.10
C ARG A 597 13.79 -26.76 24.16
N GLY A 598 12.59 -26.24 23.93
CA GLY A 598 11.93 -25.41 24.92
C GLY A 598 10.57 -24.92 24.49
N GLU A 599 9.97 -24.15 25.39
CA GLU A 599 8.72 -23.45 25.16
C GLU A 599 8.80 -22.06 25.79
N PHE A 600 8.13 -21.09 25.21
CA PHE A 600 7.99 -19.75 25.72
C PHE A 600 6.58 -19.23 25.44
N SER A 601 5.96 -18.64 26.45
CA SER A 601 4.62 -18.06 26.34
C SER A 601 4.61 -16.65 26.85
N ILE A 602 3.92 -15.78 26.12
CA ILE A 602 3.64 -14.40 26.50
C ILE A 602 2.15 -14.15 26.36
N SER A 603 1.53 -13.63 27.44
CA SER A 603 0.14 -13.17 27.44
C SER A 603 0.10 -11.65 27.38
N MET A 604 -0.91 -11.12 26.70
CA MET A 604 -1.08 -9.70 26.44
C MET A 604 -2.51 -9.29 26.75
N GLU A 605 -2.66 -8.24 27.54
CA GLU A 605 -3.95 -7.70 27.99
C GLU A 605 -3.96 -6.18 27.88
N VAL A 606 -5.15 -5.60 27.85
CA VAL A 606 -5.30 -4.13 27.93
C VAL A 606 -4.84 -3.66 29.31
N SER A 607 -4.00 -2.62 29.33
CA SER A 607 -3.60 -1.92 30.57
C SER A 607 -4.37 -0.61 30.70
N ASP A 608 -5.05 -0.45 31.83
CA ASP A 608 -5.71 0.81 32.21
C ASP A 608 -4.78 1.73 33.03
N ASP A 609 -3.50 1.37 33.19
CA ASP A 609 -2.52 2.15 33.94
C ASP A 609 -2.15 3.41 33.13
N HIS A 610 -2.43 4.58 33.69
CA HIS A 610 -2.20 5.90 33.11
C HIS A 610 -0.88 6.56 33.59
N GLU A 611 0.09 5.82 34.11
CA GLU A 611 1.37 6.39 34.62
C GLU A 611 2.49 6.42 33.57
#